data_7f5fb0b108416e42ab93257c6104c6d3
#
_entry.id   7f5fb0b108416e42ab93257c6104c6d3
#
_cell.length_a   1.000
_cell.length_b   1.000
_cell.length_c   1.000
_cell.angle_alpha   90.00
_cell.angle_beta   90.00
_cell.angle_gamma   90.00
#
_symmetry.space_group_name_H-M   'P 1'
#
loop_
_entity.id
_entity.type
_entity.pdbx_description
1 polymer ?
#
loop_
_entity_poly.entity_id
_entity_poly.type
_entity_poly.pdbx_seq_one_letter_code
_entity_poly.pdbx_strand_id
1 'polypeptide(L)'
;VKHVPEGLVLGWEYLYDDNKEADDLIAELCYSLPNDEEIIIMSKDGDLIQMMALPNVSLHDFTSMLSDEIIFGKYGITPKQYLDYKSLSGDKADNIPGIRGIGPKTAEKYLSEYQTIDNFPPELLDEEGIELTKLWKRISTIPFHQS
;
A
#
# COMPACT_ATOMS: atom_id res chain seq x y z
N VAL A 1 2.24 18.42 12.99
CA VAL A 1 3.27 17.44 13.34
C VAL A 1 4.08 17.97 14.53
N LYS A 2 4.17 17.17 15.55
CA LYS A 2 4.91 17.52 16.78
C LYS A 2 6.22 16.76 16.85
N HIS A 3 7.23 17.45 17.37
CA HIS A 3 8.55 16.89 17.57
C HIS A 3 8.76 16.35 18.98
N VAL A 4 9.73 15.57 19.09
CA VAL A 4 10.23 14.74 20.14
C VAL A 4 10.45 15.39 21.47
N PRO A 5 10.25 14.60 22.57
CA PRO A 5 10.77 14.94 23.89
C PRO A 5 12.29 15.08 23.90
N GLU A 6 12.77 16.04 24.65
CA GLU A 6 14.22 16.23 24.91
C GLU A 6 14.84 14.95 25.45
N GLY A 7 16.06 14.66 25.05
CA GLY A 7 16.83 13.52 25.54
C GLY A 7 16.86 12.31 24.63
N LEU A 8 16.14 12.32 23.52
CA LEU A 8 16.35 11.33 22.46
C LEU A 8 17.56 11.74 21.62
N VAL A 9 18.46 10.79 21.43
CA VAL A 9 19.83 11.04 21.06
C VAL A 9 20.03 10.99 19.57
N LEU A 10 20.81 11.94 19.02
CA LEU A 10 21.58 11.77 17.79
C LEU A 10 20.78 11.37 16.54
N GLY A 11 20.16 12.35 15.89
CA GLY A 11 19.57 12.16 14.57
C GLY A 11 18.23 11.46 14.53
N TRP A 12 17.63 11.21 15.68
CA TRP A 12 16.28 10.66 15.74
C TRP A 12 15.26 11.78 15.84
N GLU A 13 14.21 11.69 15.06
CA GLU A 13 13.04 12.55 15.12
C GLU A 13 11.80 11.75 15.45
N TYR A 14 10.96 12.28 16.31
CA TYR A 14 9.65 11.74 16.61
C TYR A 14 8.60 12.64 15.99
N LEU A 15 7.81 12.10 15.07
CA LEU A 15 6.74 12.84 14.39
C LEU A 15 5.40 12.27 14.82
N TYR A 16 4.49 13.17 15.17
CA TYR A 16 3.14 12.74 15.47
C TYR A 16 2.12 13.83 15.14
N ASP A 17 0.92 13.42 14.79
CA ASP A 17 -0.21 14.30 14.51
C ASP A 17 -1.47 13.61 15.03
N ASP A 18 -2.24 14.32 15.87
CA ASP A 18 -3.44 13.76 16.49
C ASP A 18 -4.53 13.36 15.48
N ASN A 19 -4.48 13.90 14.27
CA ASN A 19 -5.48 13.69 13.22
C ASN A 19 -5.04 12.71 12.14
N LYS A 20 -3.86 12.10 12.29
CA LYS A 20 -3.28 11.21 11.28
C LYS A 20 -2.76 9.92 11.90
N GLU A 21 -2.87 8.84 11.16
CA GLU A 21 -2.23 7.59 11.51
C GLU A 21 -0.74 7.63 11.16
N ALA A 22 0.05 6.73 11.78
CA ALA A 22 1.48 6.64 11.51
C ALA A 22 1.78 6.39 10.03
N ASP A 23 1.00 5.55 9.38
CA ASP A 23 1.15 5.22 7.96
C ASP A 23 1.01 6.46 7.08
N ASP A 24 0.08 7.37 7.43
CA ASP A 24 -0.12 8.61 6.68
C ASP A 24 1.11 9.51 6.78
N LEU A 25 1.68 9.61 7.98
CA LEU A 25 2.90 10.39 8.21
C LEU A 25 4.10 9.80 7.45
N ILE A 26 4.24 8.48 7.46
CA ILE A 26 5.28 7.77 6.70
C ILE A 26 5.13 8.06 5.21
N ALA A 27 3.93 7.93 4.69
CA ALA A 27 3.66 8.17 3.27
C ALA A 27 3.92 9.63 2.88
N GLU A 28 3.49 10.59 3.70
CA GLU A 28 3.75 12.01 3.47
C GLU A 28 5.25 12.30 3.41
N LEU A 29 6.03 11.71 4.31
CA LEU A 29 7.49 11.84 4.28
C LEU A 29 8.07 11.27 3.00
N CYS A 30 7.64 10.09 2.58
CA CYS A 30 8.12 9.47 1.35
C CYS A 30 7.86 10.35 0.12
N TYR A 31 6.69 10.98 0.05
CA TYR A 31 6.34 11.88 -1.05
C TYR A 31 7.02 13.24 -0.97
N SER A 32 7.40 13.70 0.22
CA SER A 32 8.01 15.02 0.41
C SER A 32 9.52 15.02 0.23
N LEU A 33 10.18 13.88 0.42
CA LEU A 33 11.64 13.79 0.30
C LEU A 33 12.06 13.69 -1.17
N PRO A 34 13.25 14.21 -1.53
CA PRO A 34 13.77 14.10 -2.88
C PRO A 34 13.92 12.63 -3.32
N ASN A 35 13.69 12.38 -4.61
CA ASN A 35 13.75 11.03 -5.17
C ASN A 35 15.16 10.42 -5.18
N ASP A 36 16.21 11.23 -4.98
CA ASP A 36 17.60 10.78 -4.86
C ASP A 36 17.98 10.35 -3.44
N GLU A 37 17.10 10.59 -2.45
CA GLU A 37 17.31 10.07 -1.11
C GLU A 37 16.75 8.64 -0.98
N GLU A 38 17.57 7.75 -0.46
CA GLU A 38 17.15 6.40 -0.14
C GLU A 38 16.30 6.40 1.13
N ILE A 39 15.12 5.81 1.06
CA ILE A 39 14.20 5.71 2.18
C ILE A 39 14.00 4.23 2.52
N ILE A 40 14.25 3.89 3.77
CA ILE A 40 13.98 2.55 4.30
C ILE A 40 12.88 2.65 5.34
N ILE A 41 11.74 2.03 5.05
CA ILE A 41 10.63 1.94 6.01
C ILE A 41 10.78 0.65 6.80
N MET A 42 10.72 0.72 8.11
CA MET A 42 10.74 -0.46 8.98
C MET A 42 9.33 -0.68 9.56
N SER A 43 8.63 -1.67 9.04
CA SER A 43 7.26 -1.97 9.46
C SER A 43 6.84 -3.38 9.04
N LYS A 44 5.93 -3.96 9.81
CA LYS A 44 5.25 -5.21 9.44
C LYS A 44 3.88 -4.95 8.81
N ASP A 45 3.47 -3.69 8.71
CA ASP A 45 2.18 -3.34 8.13
C ASP A 45 2.20 -3.54 6.61
N GLY A 46 1.32 -4.43 6.12
CA GLY A 46 1.21 -4.74 4.70
C GLY A 46 0.80 -3.55 3.84
N ASP A 47 0.10 -2.57 4.39
CA ASP A 47 -0.33 -1.39 3.64
C ASP A 47 0.85 -0.53 3.17
N LEU A 48 1.99 -0.63 3.84
CA LEU A 48 3.20 0.09 3.44
C LEU A 48 3.89 -0.52 2.21
N ILE A 49 3.47 -1.71 1.78
CA ILE A 49 3.94 -2.31 0.51
C ILE A 49 3.66 -1.36 -0.67
N GLN A 50 2.56 -0.62 -0.63
CA GLN A 50 2.25 0.35 -1.69
C GLN A 50 3.33 1.42 -1.86
N MET A 51 4.08 1.73 -0.79
CA MET A 51 5.17 2.71 -0.86
C MET A 51 6.38 2.21 -1.65
N MET A 52 6.52 0.90 -1.81
CA MET A 52 7.57 0.31 -2.65
C MET A 52 7.36 0.57 -4.15
N ALA A 53 6.22 1.13 -4.54
CA ALA A 53 6.03 1.63 -5.90
C ALA A 53 6.90 2.87 -6.21
N LEU A 54 7.36 3.58 -5.17
CA LEU A 54 8.32 4.67 -5.33
C LEU A 54 9.72 4.09 -5.50
N PRO A 55 10.51 4.58 -6.48
CA PRO A 55 11.79 3.96 -6.84
C PRO A 55 12.86 4.04 -5.76
N ASN A 56 12.74 4.98 -4.84
CA ASN A 56 13.70 5.24 -3.78
C ASN A 56 13.28 4.68 -2.42
N VAL A 57 12.17 3.94 -2.36
CA VAL A 57 11.62 3.41 -1.10
C VAL A 57 11.83 1.89 -1.03
N SER A 58 12.36 1.45 0.10
CA SER A 58 12.49 0.03 0.47
C SER A 58 11.74 -0.22 1.77
N LEU A 59 11.26 -1.44 1.95
CA LEU A 59 10.53 -1.85 3.14
C LEU A 59 11.29 -2.97 3.85
N HIS A 60 11.45 -2.85 5.17
CA HIS A 60 12.07 -3.86 6.02
C HIS A 60 11.07 -4.32 7.09
N ASP A 61 10.88 -5.62 7.23
CA ASP A 61 9.90 -6.20 8.15
C ASP A 61 10.45 -6.54 9.54
N PHE A 62 11.60 -5.95 9.89
CA PHE A 62 12.39 -6.22 11.10
C PHE A 62 13.19 -7.54 11.06
N THR A 63 12.97 -8.37 10.06
CA THR A 63 13.72 -9.60 9.85
C THR A 63 14.61 -9.49 8.60
N SER A 64 14.06 -8.96 7.53
CA SER A 64 14.76 -8.82 6.25
C SER A 64 14.20 -7.67 5.43
N MET A 65 15.00 -7.23 4.45
CA MET A 65 14.49 -6.30 3.42
C MET A 65 13.51 -7.05 2.53
N LEU A 66 12.35 -6.44 2.30
CA LEU A 66 11.38 -6.95 1.33
C LEU A 66 11.76 -6.47 -0.06
N SER A 67 11.90 -7.41 -0.98
CA SER A 67 12.11 -7.12 -2.39
C SER A 67 10.83 -7.37 -3.18
N ASP A 68 10.82 -6.90 -4.42
CA ASP A 68 9.70 -7.18 -5.33
C ASP A 68 9.50 -8.70 -5.50
N GLU A 69 10.59 -9.47 -5.53
CA GLU A 69 10.55 -10.93 -5.64
C GLU A 69 9.90 -11.57 -4.40
N ILE A 70 10.19 -11.06 -3.21
CA ILE A 70 9.59 -11.55 -1.97
C ILE A 70 8.08 -11.24 -1.95
N ILE A 71 7.70 -10.03 -2.34
CA ILE A 71 6.28 -9.64 -2.45
C ILE A 71 5.58 -10.52 -3.50
N PHE A 72 6.21 -10.72 -4.65
CA PHE A 72 5.65 -11.59 -5.69
C PHE A 72 5.50 -13.04 -5.18
N GLY A 73 6.48 -13.55 -4.45
CA GLY A 73 6.41 -14.90 -3.89
C GLY A 73 5.30 -15.06 -2.84
N LYS A 74 5.02 -14.01 -2.08
CA LYS A 74 3.99 -14.04 -1.03
C LYS A 74 2.57 -13.81 -1.56
N TYR A 75 2.40 -12.87 -2.48
CA TYR A 75 1.09 -12.43 -2.96
C TYR A 75 0.81 -12.74 -4.43
N GLY A 76 1.82 -13.10 -5.21
CA GLY A 76 1.70 -13.27 -6.66
C GLY A 76 1.53 -11.97 -7.43
N ILE A 77 1.87 -10.85 -6.82
CA ILE A 77 1.71 -9.51 -7.39
C ILE A 77 2.96 -8.66 -7.18
N THR A 78 3.07 -7.57 -7.93
CA THR A 78 4.09 -6.55 -7.70
C THR A 78 3.60 -5.52 -6.67
N PRO A 79 4.50 -4.74 -6.04
CA PRO A 79 4.07 -3.66 -5.14
C PRO A 79 3.11 -2.66 -5.78
N LYS A 80 3.28 -2.37 -7.08
CA LYS A 80 2.37 -1.48 -7.82
C LYS A 80 0.95 -2.03 -7.95
N GLN A 81 0.80 -3.34 -7.88
CA GLN A 81 -0.49 -4.02 -7.98
C GLN A 81 -1.17 -4.22 -6.62
N TYR A 82 -0.51 -3.85 -5.53
CA TYR A 82 -0.99 -4.15 -4.18
C TYR A 82 -2.38 -3.56 -3.90
N LEU A 83 -2.62 -2.31 -4.26
CA LEU A 83 -3.92 -1.66 -4.05
C LEU A 83 -5.02 -2.30 -4.89
N ASP A 84 -4.74 -2.65 -6.13
CA ASP A 84 -5.68 -3.38 -6.99
C ASP A 84 -5.99 -4.75 -6.40
N TYR A 85 -4.96 -5.48 -5.99
CA TYR A 85 -5.11 -6.79 -5.35
C TYR A 85 -6.00 -6.71 -4.10
N LYS A 86 -5.71 -5.77 -3.20
CA LYS A 86 -6.47 -5.57 -1.96
C LYS A 86 -7.93 -5.20 -2.24
N SER A 87 -8.18 -4.33 -3.22
CA SER A 87 -9.52 -3.91 -3.58
C SER A 87 -10.37 -5.05 -4.19
N LEU A 88 -9.73 -5.97 -4.90
CA LEU A 88 -10.38 -7.14 -5.48
C LEU A 88 -10.65 -8.24 -4.46
N SER A 89 -9.61 -8.65 -3.73
CA SER A 89 -9.69 -9.78 -2.80
C SER A 89 -10.29 -9.41 -1.45
N GLY A 90 -10.27 -8.12 -1.08
CA GLY A 90 -10.70 -7.65 0.22
C GLY A 90 -9.63 -7.80 1.30
N ASP A 91 -9.92 -7.22 2.45
CA ASP A 91 -9.07 -7.27 3.65
C ASP A 91 -9.96 -7.16 4.88
N LYS A 92 -10.06 -8.23 5.65
CA LYS A 92 -10.92 -8.27 6.85
C LYS A 92 -10.45 -7.32 7.94
N ALA A 93 -9.13 -7.15 8.08
CA ALA A 93 -8.57 -6.26 9.10
C ALA A 93 -8.98 -4.80 8.88
N ASP A 94 -9.09 -4.39 7.63
CA ASP A 94 -9.47 -3.02 7.24
C ASP A 94 -10.94 -2.90 6.81
N ASN A 95 -11.73 -3.95 7.02
CA ASN A 95 -13.15 -3.99 6.64
C ASN A 95 -13.40 -3.72 5.15
N ILE A 96 -12.50 -4.21 4.31
CA ILE A 96 -12.67 -4.12 2.85
C ILE A 96 -13.24 -5.44 2.37
N PRO A 97 -14.48 -5.45 1.85
CA PRO A 97 -15.14 -6.69 1.46
C PRO A 97 -14.58 -7.31 0.18
N GLY A 98 -13.92 -6.49 -0.66
CA GLY A 98 -13.49 -6.94 -1.97
C GLY A 98 -14.66 -7.06 -2.95
N ILE A 99 -14.44 -7.81 -4.02
CA ILE A 99 -15.44 -8.05 -5.05
C ILE A 99 -15.94 -9.49 -4.89
N ARG A 100 -17.26 -9.65 -4.88
CA ARG A 100 -17.89 -10.96 -4.76
C ARG A 100 -17.43 -11.88 -5.88
N GLY A 101 -16.97 -13.07 -5.53
CA GLY A 101 -16.48 -14.06 -6.48
C GLY A 101 -15.00 -13.90 -6.87
N ILE A 102 -14.32 -12.87 -6.36
CA ILE A 102 -12.90 -12.66 -6.61
C ILE A 102 -12.15 -12.79 -5.29
N GLY A 103 -11.55 -13.94 -5.05
CA GLY A 103 -10.67 -14.18 -3.92
C GLY A 103 -9.20 -13.90 -4.27
N PRO A 104 -8.27 -14.14 -3.32
CA PRO A 104 -6.85 -13.87 -3.54
C PRO A 104 -6.26 -14.52 -4.79
N LYS A 105 -6.56 -15.78 -5.03
CA LYS A 105 -6.04 -16.52 -6.19
C LYS A 105 -6.58 -16.00 -7.53
N THR A 106 -7.84 -15.65 -7.57
CA THR A 106 -8.46 -15.08 -8.76
C THR A 106 -7.92 -13.68 -9.03
N ALA A 107 -7.76 -12.86 -7.99
CA ALA A 107 -7.16 -11.54 -8.12
C ALA A 107 -5.72 -11.62 -8.65
N GLU A 108 -4.91 -12.53 -8.10
CA GLU A 108 -3.55 -12.81 -8.57
C GLU A 108 -3.54 -13.16 -10.06
N LYS A 109 -4.41 -14.07 -10.47
CA LYS A 109 -4.51 -14.52 -11.87
C LYS A 109 -4.86 -13.37 -12.81
N TYR A 110 -5.86 -12.57 -12.44
CA TYR A 110 -6.32 -11.46 -13.29
C TYR A 110 -5.27 -10.36 -13.39
N LEU A 111 -4.61 -10.02 -12.29
CA LEU A 111 -3.55 -9.02 -12.29
C LEU A 111 -2.29 -9.51 -13.02
N SER A 112 -2.01 -10.79 -12.98
CA SER A 112 -0.94 -11.38 -13.80
C SER A 112 -1.21 -11.23 -15.29
N GLU A 113 -2.47 -11.38 -15.71
CA GLU A 113 -2.85 -11.33 -17.11
C GLU A 113 -3.04 -9.91 -17.64
N TYR A 114 -3.71 -9.05 -16.88
CA TYR A 114 -4.12 -7.71 -17.33
C TYR A 114 -3.30 -6.56 -16.73
N GLN A 115 -2.47 -6.83 -15.74
CA GLN A 115 -1.59 -5.90 -15.03
C GLN A 115 -2.32 -4.94 -14.08
N THR A 116 -3.38 -4.29 -14.52
CA THR A 116 -4.19 -3.37 -13.71
C THR A 116 -5.68 -3.64 -13.91
N ILE A 117 -6.49 -3.21 -12.94
CA ILE A 117 -7.95 -3.30 -13.04
C ILE A 117 -8.48 -2.54 -14.26
N ASP A 118 -7.83 -1.43 -14.61
CA ASP A 118 -8.26 -0.61 -15.75
C ASP A 118 -8.23 -1.36 -17.08
N ASN A 119 -7.44 -2.42 -17.17
CA ASN A 119 -7.31 -3.25 -18.35
C ASN A 119 -8.24 -4.46 -18.35
N PHE A 120 -9.04 -4.67 -17.31
CA PHE A 120 -9.93 -5.81 -17.23
C PHE A 120 -11.03 -5.73 -18.25
N PRO A 121 -11.31 -6.84 -18.99
CA PRO A 121 -12.49 -6.86 -19.85
C PRO A 121 -13.79 -6.84 -19.02
N PRO A 122 -14.88 -6.34 -19.59
CA PRO A 122 -16.17 -6.21 -18.87
C PRO A 122 -16.71 -7.53 -18.30
N GLU A 123 -16.31 -8.64 -18.87
CA GLU A 123 -16.72 -9.98 -18.43
C GLU A 123 -16.15 -10.35 -17.06
N LEU A 124 -14.99 -9.77 -16.70
CA LEU A 124 -14.34 -10.03 -15.41
C LEU A 124 -14.83 -9.10 -14.31
N LEU A 125 -15.19 -7.88 -14.65
CA LEU A 125 -15.57 -6.86 -13.69
C LEU A 125 -16.52 -5.86 -14.36
N ASP A 126 -17.75 -5.81 -13.90
CA ASP A 126 -18.76 -4.88 -14.41
C ASP A 126 -18.56 -3.45 -13.88
N GLU A 127 -19.41 -2.52 -14.34
CA GLU A 127 -19.32 -1.12 -13.95
C GLU A 127 -19.43 -0.93 -12.43
N GLU A 128 -20.34 -1.67 -11.79
CA GLU A 128 -20.50 -1.61 -10.33
C GLU A 128 -19.22 -2.08 -9.63
N GLY A 129 -18.66 -3.20 -10.08
CA GLY A 129 -17.39 -3.72 -9.55
C GLY A 129 -16.24 -2.74 -9.73
N ILE A 130 -16.16 -2.08 -10.88
CA ILE A 130 -15.15 -1.05 -11.14
C ILE A 130 -15.29 0.11 -10.14
N GLU A 131 -16.50 0.62 -9.93
CA GLU A 131 -16.74 1.71 -8.97
C GLU A 131 -16.43 1.29 -7.53
N LEU A 132 -16.76 0.05 -7.15
CA LEU A 132 -16.38 -0.48 -5.83
C LEU A 132 -14.88 -0.57 -5.65
N THR A 133 -14.14 -1.03 -6.65
CA THR A 133 -12.67 -1.09 -6.56
C THR A 133 -12.05 0.30 -6.44
N LYS A 134 -12.58 1.29 -7.14
CA LYS A 134 -12.13 2.68 -6.99
C LYS A 134 -12.33 3.18 -5.56
N LEU A 135 -13.48 2.87 -4.96
CA LEU A 135 -13.78 3.23 -3.58
C LEU A 135 -12.81 2.55 -2.60
N TRP A 136 -12.62 1.24 -2.73
CA TRP A 136 -11.72 0.48 -1.84
C TRP A 136 -10.27 0.92 -1.99
N LYS A 137 -9.82 1.21 -3.21
CA LYS A 137 -8.48 1.76 -3.46
C LYS A 137 -8.29 3.12 -2.80
N ARG A 138 -9.27 4.00 -2.92
CA ARG A 138 -9.21 5.32 -2.29
C ARG A 138 -9.10 5.23 -0.77
N ILE A 139 -9.85 4.32 -0.15
CA ILE A 139 -9.81 4.08 1.30
C ILE A 139 -8.46 3.51 1.73
N SER A 140 -7.85 2.65 0.90
CA SER A 140 -6.59 1.96 1.21
C SER A 140 -5.34 2.74 0.84
N THR A 141 -5.46 3.78 0.02
CA THR A 141 -4.32 4.61 -0.40
C THR A 141 -3.83 5.47 0.75
N ILE A 142 -2.54 5.47 0.99
CA ILE A 142 -1.89 6.34 1.98
C ILE A 142 -0.97 7.35 1.27
N PRO A 143 -0.88 8.61 1.76
CA PRO A 143 -1.68 9.13 2.87
C PRO A 143 -3.16 9.23 2.49
N PHE A 144 -4.03 8.97 3.47
CA PHE A 144 -5.47 9.07 3.25
C PHE A 144 -5.88 10.54 3.07
N HIS A 145 -6.56 10.82 1.99
CA HIS A 145 -7.07 12.15 1.70
C HIS A 145 -8.60 12.17 1.85
N GLN A 146 -9.08 12.93 2.81
CA GLN A 146 -10.50 13.26 2.89
C GLN A 146 -10.82 14.28 1.80
N SER A 147 -11.57 13.88 0.84
CA SER A 147 -12.06 14.79 -0.20
C SER A 147 -13.55 15.02 -0.04
#